data_7e0850ec0aa4be75a8988d07d073c4b2
#
_entry.id   7e0850ec0aa4be75a8988d07d073c4b2
#
_cell.length_a   1.000
_cell.length_b   1.000
_cell.length_c   1.000
_cell.angle_alpha   90.00
_cell.angle_beta   90.00
_cell.angle_gamma   90.00
#
_symmetry.space_group_name_H-M   'P 1'
#
loop_
_entity.id
_entity.type
_entity.pdbx_description
1 polymer ?
#
loop_
_entity_poly.entity_id
_entity_poly.type
_entity_poly.pdbx_seq_one_letter_code
_entity_poly.pdbx_strand_id
1 'polypeptide(L)'
;MPTIGEMRHRVTIEQKTRGASDGAGGVVSETWTTFAECWAKLDPQTGREIVAADQNVHRLTHRVTVRHRAGVTAAMRVKYQGRTLAILGLRELLENGRFLEIMCEEGAPS
;
A
#
# COMPACT_ATOMS: atom_id res chain seq x y z
N MET A 1 0.68 -18.61 -8.52
CA MET A 1 -0.43 -17.66 -8.38
C MET A 1 -1.02 -17.75 -6.97
N PRO A 2 -1.40 -16.62 -6.36
CA PRO A 2 -2.05 -16.67 -5.07
C PRO A 2 -3.44 -17.29 -5.19
N THR A 3 -3.83 -18.00 -4.15
CA THR A 3 -5.17 -18.55 -4.04
C THR A 3 -5.90 -17.83 -2.90
N ILE A 4 -7.22 -17.94 -2.88
CA ILE A 4 -8.00 -17.33 -1.80
C ILE A 4 -7.55 -17.88 -0.44
N GLY A 5 -7.16 -19.16 -0.36
CA GLY A 5 -6.67 -19.75 0.87
C GLY A 5 -5.36 -19.15 1.38
N GLU A 6 -4.56 -18.54 0.51
CA GLU A 6 -3.32 -17.87 0.89
C GLU A 6 -3.55 -16.44 1.35
N MET A 7 -4.70 -15.87 1.04
CA MET A 7 -5.05 -14.49 1.40
C MET A 7 -5.72 -14.48 2.76
N ARG A 8 -4.91 -14.69 3.80
CA ARG A 8 -5.41 -14.88 5.18
C ARG A 8 -5.30 -13.65 6.05
N HIS A 9 -4.66 -12.60 5.56
CA HIS A 9 -4.37 -11.44 6.39
C HIS A 9 -5.31 -10.31 6.03
N ARG A 10 -5.93 -9.72 7.05
CA ARG A 10 -6.80 -8.58 6.85
C ARG A 10 -5.98 -7.32 6.89
N VAL A 11 -5.98 -6.57 5.80
CA VAL A 11 -5.21 -5.33 5.71
C VAL A 11 -6.14 -4.15 5.41
N THR A 12 -5.71 -2.97 5.81
CA THR A 12 -6.40 -1.73 5.50
C THR A 12 -5.52 -0.91 4.58
N ILE A 13 -6.07 -0.50 3.44
CA ILE A 13 -5.38 0.43 2.54
C ILE A 13 -5.87 1.81 2.90
N GLU A 14 -4.94 2.71 3.20
CA GLU A 14 -5.26 4.08 3.61
C GLU A 14 -4.80 5.06 2.56
N GLN A 15 -5.59 6.11 2.37
CA GLN A 15 -5.26 7.20 1.47
C GLN A 15 -5.05 8.48 2.28
N LYS A 16 -4.19 9.34 1.78
CA LYS A 16 -3.97 10.63 2.40
C LYS A 16 -5.06 11.60 1.94
N THR A 17 -5.72 12.22 2.88
CA THR A 17 -6.79 13.16 2.62
C THR A 17 -6.39 14.53 3.14
N ARG A 18 -6.51 15.55 2.31
CA ARG A 18 -6.27 16.92 2.74
C ARG A 18 -7.49 17.46 3.45
N GLY A 19 -7.25 18.05 4.61
CA GLY A 19 -8.29 18.78 5.31
C GLY A 19 -8.58 20.12 4.63
N ALA A 20 -9.67 20.75 5.07
CA ALA A 20 -10.01 22.07 4.56
C ALA A 20 -8.99 23.12 5.04
N SER A 21 -8.68 24.06 4.17
CA SER A 21 -7.90 25.23 4.55
C SER A 21 -8.69 26.03 5.58
N ASP A 22 -7.99 26.68 6.52
CA ASP A 22 -8.62 27.52 7.52
C ASP A 22 -9.11 28.87 6.95
N GLY A 23 -8.90 29.09 5.68
CA GLY A 23 -9.33 30.32 5.01
C GLY A 23 -8.40 31.51 5.20
N ALA A 24 -7.39 31.35 6.03
CA ALA A 24 -6.46 32.45 6.33
C ALA A 24 -5.05 32.18 5.78
N GLY A 25 -4.94 31.27 4.81
CA GLY A 25 -3.66 30.87 4.26
C GLY A 25 -2.86 29.97 5.18
N GLY A 26 -3.50 29.37 6.17
CA GLY A 26 -2.87 28.46 7.09
C GLY A 26 -2.55 27.11 6.48
N VAL A 27 -1.88 26.28 7.25
CA VAL A 27 -1.45 24.95 6.82
C VAL A 27 -2.67 24.07 6.64
N VAL A 28 -2.75 23.41 5.49
CA VAL A 28 -3.77 22.40 5.24
C VAL A 28 -3.34 21.13 5.95
N SER A 29 -4.16 20.65 6.88
CA SER A 29 -3.85 19.40 7.56
C SER A 29 -4.10 18.21 6.62
N GLU A 30 -3.26 17.20 6.77
CA GLU A 30 -3.39 15.97 6.03
C GLU A 30 -3.63 14.84 7.00
N THR A 31 -4.59 13.98 6.69
CA THR A 31 -4.91 12.83 7.51
C THR A 31 -4.99 11.58 6.63
N TRP A 32 -4.76 10.44 7.26
CA TRP A 32 -4.93 9.16 6.60
C TRP A 32 -6.32 8.64 6.88
N THR A 33 -7.03 8.28 5.82
CA THR A 33 -8.37 7.72 5.93
C THR A 33 -8.43 6.38 5.22
N THR A 34 -9.34 5.52 5.64
CA THR A 34 -9.49 4.20 5.04
C THR A 34 -9.98 4.31 3.61
N PHE A 35 -9.21 3.77 2.68
CA PHE A 35 -9.62 3.61 1.30
C PHE A 35 -10.36 2.28 1.12
N ALA A 36 -9.82 1.21 1.67
CA ALA A 36 -10.42 -0.11 1.54
C ALA A 36 -9.87 -1.05 2.61
N GLU A 37 -10.69 -2.02 3.02
CA GLU A 37 -10.21 -3.14 3.83
C GLU A 37 -10.39 -4.40 3.00
N CYS A 38 -9.38 -5.25 2.99
CA CYS A 38 -9.41 -6.43 2.16
C CYS A 38 -8.52 -7.54 2.72
N TRP A 39 -8.76 -8.74 2.22
CA TRP A 39 -7.90 -9.88 2.53
C TRP A 39 -6.67 -9.84 1.63
N ALA A 40 -5.54 -10.24 2.18
CA ALA A 40 -4.27 -10.16 1.47
C ALA A 40 -3.37 -11.35 1.78
N LYS A 41 -2.49 -11.63 0.84
CA LYS A 41 -1.34 -12.49 1.05
C LYS A 41 -0.16 -11.58 1.35
N LEU A 42 0.56 -11.86 2.43
CA LEU A 42 1.73 -11.10 2.82
C LEU A 42 2.98 -11.96 2.64
N ASP A 43 3.90 -11.47 1.82
CA ASP A 43 5.18 -12.14 1.59
C ASP A 43 6.31 -11.23 2.08
N PRO A 44 6.93 -11.56 3.22
CA PRO A 44 8.11 -10.81 3.65
C PRO A 44 9.26 -10.98 2.65
N GLN A 45 10.01 -9.92 2.44
CA GLN A 45 11.16 -9.92 1.56
C GLN A 45 12.41 -9.59 2.36
N THR A 46 13.59 -9.89 1.81
CA THR A 46 14.85 -9.72 2.51
C THR A 46 15.43 -8.31 2.42
N GLY A 47 14.61 -7.32 2.11
CA GLY A 47 15.10 -5.95 2.03
C GLY A 47 15.83 -5.63 0.74
N ARG A 48 15.39 -6.21 -0.34
CA ARG A 48 15.93 -6.00 -1.67
C ARG A 48 15.75 -4.55 -2.10
N GLU A 49 16.79 -3.97 -2.68
CA GLU A 49 16.70 -2.61 -3.19
C GLU A 49 15.95 -2.58 -4.50
N ILE A 50 15.05 -1.62 -4.63
CA ILE A 50 14.30 -1.39 -5.86
C ILE A 50 14.17 0.11 -6.11
N VAL A 51 13.96 0.48 -7.35
CA VAL A 51 13.61 1.85 -7.71
C VAL A 51 12.10 1.95 -7.66
N ALA A 52 11.59 2.79 -6.76
CA ALA A 52 10.16 2.94 -6.54
C ALA A 52 9.54 3.92 -7.51
N ALA A 53 8.20 4.08 -7.40
CA ALA A 53 7.43 4.99 -8.26
C ALA A 53 7.90 6.43 -8.15
N ASP A 54 8.49 6.82 -7.02
CA ASP A 54 9.02 8.17 -6.81
C ASP A 54 10.44 8.35 -7.37
N GLN A 55 10.99 7.37 -8.10
CA GLN A 55 12.32 7.37 -8.70
C GLN A 55 13.46 7.27 -7.68
N ASN A 56 13.15 7.09 -6.40
CA ASN A 56 14.17 6.89 -5.37
C ASN A 56 14.39 5.40 -5.13
N VAL A 57 15.59 5.06 -4.64
CA VAL A 57 15.91 3.68 -4.27
C VAL A 57 15.37 3.41 -2.87
N HIS A 58 14.58 2.35 -2.74
CA HIS A 58 13.99 1.94 -1.49
C HIS A 58 14.26 0.47 -1.21
N ARG A 59 14.01 0.04 0.03
CA ARG A 59 14.11 -1.36 0.41
C ARG A 59 12.74 -2.02 0.35
N LEU A 60 12.64 -3.03 -0.48
CA LEU A 60 11.43 -3.84 -0.55
C LEU A 60 11.41 -4.80 0.66
N THR A 61 10.47 -4.61 1.58
CA THR A 61 10.35 -5.46 2.76
C THR A 61 9.17 -6.41 2.69
N HIS A 62 8.14 -6.06 1.95
CA HIS A 62 6.93 -6.88 1.83
C HIS A 62 6.33 -6.80 0.45
N ARG A 63 5.78 -7.92 -0.01
CA ARG A 63 4.87 -7.93 -1.15
C ARG A 63 3.50 -8.29 -0.62
N VAL A 64 2.53 -7.45 -0.89
CA VAL A 64 1.16 -7.63 -0.45
C VAL A 64 0.32 -7.89 -1.69
N THR A 65 -0.36 -9.03 -1.74
CA THR A 65 -1.21 -9.38 -2.87
C THR A 65 -2.66 -9.34 -2.44
N VAL A 66 -3.46 -8.57 -3.15
CA VAL A 66 -4.89 -8.43 -2.90
C VAL A 66 -5.64 -8.68 -4.21
N ARG A 67 -6.96 -8.89 -4.11
CA ARG A 67 -7.79 -8.90 -5.31
C ARG A 67 -7.70 -7.54 -5.98
N HIS A 68 -7.74 -7.55 -7.30
CA HIS A 68 -7.66 -6.32 -8.07
C HIS A 68 -8.71 -5.32 -7.59
N ARG A 69 -8.28 -4.08 -7.39
CA ARG A 69 -9.13 -2.98 -6.96
C ARG A 69 -8.64 -1.72 -7.65
N ALA A 70 -9.55 -1.04 -8.33
CA ALA A 70 -9.22 0.22 -8.99
C ALA A 70 -8.95 1.31 -7.97
N GLY A 71 -8.11 2.24 -8.31
CA GLY A 71 -7.87 3.44 -7.51
C GLY A 71 -6.74 3.35 -6.52
N VAL A 72 -6.12 2.18 -6.33
CA VAL A 72 -4.96 2.08 -5.45
C VAL A 72 -3.75 2.69 -6.14
N THR A 73 -3.04 3.57 -5.42
CA THR A 73 -1.86 4.25 -5.96
C THR A 73 -0.70 4.16 -4.99
N ALA A 74 0.50 4.50 -5.48
CA ALA A 74 1.70 4.50 -4.65
C ALA A 74 1.70 5.63 -3.60
N ALA A 75 0.75 6.55 -3.65
CA ALA A 75 0.60 7.57 -2.63
C ALA A 75 -0.15 7.06 -1.40
N MET A 76 -0.69 5.86 -1.46
CA MET A 76 -1.40 5.23 -0.36
C MET A 76 -0.44 4.42 0.51
N ARG A 77 -0.96 3.84 1.58
CA ARG A 77 -0.19 2.94 2.44
C ARG A 77 -1.05 1.78 2.90
N VAL A 78 -0.39 0.72 3.34
CA VAL A 78 -1.07 -0.47 3.86
C VAL A 78 -0.84 -0.55 5.36
N LYS A 79 -1.90 -0.78 6.11
CA LYS A 79 -1.83 -1.00 7.57
C LYS A 79 -2.18 -2.45 7.86
N TYR A 80 -1.33 -3.10 8.64
CA TYR A 80 -1.55 -4.48 9.03
C TYR A 80 -1.11 -4.66 10.47
N GLN A 81 -2.05 -4.97 11.36
CA GLN A 81 -1.79 -5.24 12.78
C GLN A 81 -0.91 -4.16 13.43
N GLY A 82 -1.24 -2.90 13.19
CA GLY A 82 -0.48 -1.78 13.74
C GLY A 82 0.80 -1.44 13.00
N ARG A 83 1.17 -2.22 11.99
CA ARG A 83 2.37 -1.97 11.17
C ARG A 83 1.99 -1.11 9.98
N THR A 84 2.85 -0.20 9.62
CA THR A 84 2.66 0.68 8.47
C THR A 84 3.60 0.28 7.35
N LEU A 85 3.02 -0.02 6.18
CA LEU A 85 3.77 -0.41 5.00
C LEU A 85 3.55 0.65 3.93
N ALA A 86 4.61 1.40 3.61
CA ALA A 86 4.53 2.40 2.55
C ALA A 86 4.53 1.70 1.20
N ILE A 87 3.66 2.13 0.30
CA ILE A 87 3.58 1.54 -1.02
C ILE A 87 4.67 2.13 -1.91
N LEU A 88 5.51 1.26 -2.45
CA LEU A 88 6.60 1.66 -3.35
C LEU A 88 6.17 1.56 -4.81
N GLY A 89 5.32 0.62 -5.13
CA GLY A 89 4.85 0.42 -6.49
C GLY A 89 3.79 -0.65 -6.53
N LEU A 90 3.17 -0.79 -7.68
CA LEU A 90 2.03 -1.68 -7.88
C LEU A 90 2.21 -2.44 -9.19
N ARG A 91 1.76 -3.69 -9.20
CA ARG A 91 1.76 -4.50 -10.42
C ARG A 91 0.49 -5.31 -10.49
N GLU A 92 -0.15 -5.30 -11.64
CA GLU A 92 -1.33 -6.14 -11.86
C GLU A 92 -0.90 -7.55 -12.25
N LEU A 93 -1.54 -8.55 -11.64
CA LEU A 93 -1.36 -9.94 -11.95
C LEU A 93 -2.68 -10.44 -12.56
N LEU A 94 -2.67 -10.76 -13.83
CA LEU A 94 -3.88 -11.07 -14.56
C LEU A 94 -4.09 -12.57 -14.81
N GLU A 95 -3.11 -13.41 -14.50
CA GLU A 95 -3.25 -14.86 -14.66
C GLU A 95 -4.14 -15.44 -13.58
N ASN A 96 -5.04 -16.34 -13.98
CA ASN A 96 -5.95 -17.05 -13.06
C ASN A 96 -6.78 -16.11 -12.18
N GLY A 97 -7.17 -14.98 -12.74
CA GLY A 97 -7.93 -13.97 -12.03
C GLY A 97 -7.19 -12.66 -12.02
N ARG A 98 -7.75 -11.70 -11.32
CA ARG A 98 -7.19 -10.35 -11.28
C ARG A 98 -6.75 -10.06 -9.87
N PHE A 99 -5.45 -9.90 -9.71
CA PHE A 99 -4.84 -9.57 -8.44
C PHE A 99 -3.97 -8.34 -8.60
N LEU A 100 -3.73 -7.67 -7.48
CA LEU A 100 -2.85 -6.51 -7.43
C LEU A 100 -1.72 -6.85 -6.47
N GLU A 101 -0.49 -6.79 -6.95
CA GLU A 101 0.68 -6.96 -6.11
C GLU A 101 1.19 -5.58 -5.70
N ILE A 102 1.29 -5.37 -4.42
CA ILE A 102 1.70 -4.09 -3.84
C ILE A 102 3.07 -4.29 -3.23
N MET A 103 4.05 -3.57 -3.76
CA MET A 103 5.42 -3.61 -3.22
C MET A 103 5.53 -2.56 -2.13
N CYS A 104 5.97 -2.99 -0.95
CA CYS A 104 5.93 -2.15 0.24
C CYS A 104 7.27 -2.11 0.98
N GLU A 105 7.47 -1.02 1.69
CA GLU A 105 8.56 -0.85 2.62
C GLU A 105 7.98 -0.58 4.01
N GLU A 106 8.32 -1.43 4.98
CA GLU A 106 7.87 -1.24 6.35
C GLU A 106 8.75 -0.24 7.08
N GLY A 107 8.11 0.60 7.92
CA GLY A 107 8.86 1.53 8.73
C GLY A 107 9.27 2.81 8.05
N ALA A 108 8.86 3.00 6.79
CA ALA A 108 9.15 4.26 6.09
C ALA A 108 8.36 5.40 6.72
N PRO A 109 8.89 6.61 6.71
CA PRO A 109 8.13 7.77 7.16
C PRO A 109 6.90 7.95 6.28
N SER A 110 5.79 8.23 6.91
CA SER A 110 4.53 8.42 6.18
C SER A 110 4.27 9.90 5.92
#